data_cfc935d0020b510b9359574fcc9df000
#
_entry.id   cfc935d0020b510b9359574fcc9df000
#
_cell.length_a   1.000
_cell.length_b   1.000
_cell.length_c   1.000
_cell.angle_alpha   90.00
_cell.angle_beta   90.00
_cell.angle_gamma   90.00
#
_symmetry.space_group_name_H-M   'P 1'
#
loop_
_entity.id
_entity.type
_entity.pdbx_description
1 polymer ?
#
loop_
_entity_poly.entity_id
_entity_poly.type
_entity_poly.pdbx_seq_one_letter_code
_entity_poly.pdbx_strand_id
1 'polypeptide(L)'
;MQLFLVRHALPLRSEPGQGADPDLSEEGRAQVARLPEALARFPITRVVSSPQRRAIQTAEPVAAARGLTVEIDDRFAEYDRDLPVYIPIEQIRDENPQEWARMAQGHLPSSVDEDAFRARVRAVVDNVATTAEHEDTVAVFSHGGVINVVLHEILGTRRVLSFPIDYVSVTRLLFSRSGQASVVTVNGTEHVWDLLPRNQR
;
A
#
# COMPACT_ATOMS: atom_id res chain seq x y z
N MET A 1 15.65 -2.01 -12.06
CA MET A 1 14.53 -1.05 -11.86
C MET A 1 14.33 -0.73 -10.39
N GLN A 2 13.66 0.37 -10.08
CA GLN A 2 13.22 0.70 -8.72
C GLN A 2 11.71 0.52 -8.60
N LEU A 3 11.24 -0.01 -7.48
CA LEU A 3 9.83 -0.13 -7.15
C LEU A 3 9.55 0.60 -5.84
N PHE A 4 8.65 1.55 -5.88
CA PHE A 4 8.10 2.21 -4.70
C PHE A 4 6.72 1.63 -4.44
N LEU A 5 6.51 1.10 -3.24
CA LEU A 5 5.21 0.70 -2.74
C LEU A 5 4.74 1.75 -1.75
N VAL A 6 3.64 2.41 -2.06
CA VAL A 6 3.07 3.48 -1.23
C VAL A 6 1.72 3.02 -0.71
N ARG A 7 1.55 2.99 0.61
CA ARG A 7 0.23 2.73 1.18
C ARG A 7 -0.68 3.94 0.93
N HIS A 8 -1.94 3.70 0.61
CA HIS A 8 -2.95 4.75 0.50
C HIS A 8 -3.01 5.64 1.75
N ALA A 9 -3.46 6.88 1.58
CA ALA A 9 -3.68 7.83 2.67
C ALA A 9 -4.90 7.45 3.54
N LEU A 10 -5.10 8.12 4.66
CA LEU A 10 -6.18 7.87 5.60
C LEU A 10 -7.55 8.02 4.92
N PRO A 11 -8.35 6.95 4.82
CA PRO A 11 -9.67 7.01 4.21
C PRO A 11 -10.73 7.35 5.25
N LEU A 12 -11.92 7.71 4.76
CA LEU A 12 -13.12 7.74 5.59
C LEU A 12 -13.47 6.32 6.05
N ARG A 13 -14.19 6.21 7.15
CA ARG A 13 -14.92 5.00 7.49
C ARG A 13 -16.12 4.88 6.54
N SER A 14 -16.40 3.69 6.02
CA SER A 14 -17.64 3.48 5.30
C SER A 14 -18.77 3.07 6.24
N GLU A 15 -19.99 3.53 5.91
CA GLU A 15 -21.20 3.12 6.62
C GLU A 15 -21.72 1.77 6.10
N PRO A 16 -22.51 1.03 6.89
CA PRO A 16 -23.13 -0.20 6.44
C PRO A 16 -23.88 -0.02 5.10
N GLY A 17 -23.59 -0.87 4.15
CA GLY A 17 -24.17 -0.81 2.79
C GLY A 17 -23.41 0.04 1.77
N GLN A 18 -22.34 0.73 2.17
CA GLN A 18 -21.50 1.52 1.26
C GLN A 18 -20.32 0.72 0.67
N GLY A 19 -20.10 -0.52 1.13
CA GLY A 19 -18.96 -1.33 0.72
C GLY A 19 -17.64 -0.91 1.37
N ALA A 20 -16.56 -1.59 1.03
CA ALA A 20 -15.23 -1.37 1.63
C ALA A 20 -14.33 -0.46 0.76
N ASP A 21 -14.89 0.49 0.02
CA ASP A 21 -14.12 1.37 -0.87
C ASP A 21 -14.42 2.85 -0.64
N PRO A 22 -14.11 3.40 0.56
CA PRO A 22 -14.34 4.81 0.88
C PRO A 22 -13.34 5.74 0.18
N ASP A 23 -13.75 7.01 0.07
CA ASP A 23 -12.88 8.13 -0.29
C ASP A 23 -11.87 8.44 0.83
N LEU A 24 -10.88 9.27 0.50
CA LEU A 24 -9.95 9.81 1.49
C LEU A 24 -10.67 10.81 2.42
N SER A 25 -10.27 10.79 3.69
CA SER A 25 -10.65 11.82 4.66
C SER A 25 -9.98 13.16 4.35
N GLU A 26 -10.33 14.21 5.08
CA GLU A 26 -9.65 15.50 4.97
C GLU A 26 -8.17 15.38 5.38
N GLU A 27 -7.90 14.68 6.48
CA GLU A 27 -6.55 14.37 6.93
C GLU A 27 -5.79 13.53 5.89
N GLY A 28 -6.46 12.56 5.26
CA GLY A 28 -5.86 11.78 4.18
C GLY A 28 -5.46 12.63 2.99
N ARG A 29 -6.28 13.61 2.60
CA ARG A 29 -5.93 14.57 1.54
C ARG A 29 -4.73 15.45 1.93
N ALA A 30 -4.63 15.87 3.19
CA ALA A 30 -3.46 16.59 3.69
C ALA A 30 -2.19 15.72 3.65
N GLN A 31 -2.30 14.42 3.97
CA GLN A 31 -1.20 13.47 3.84
C GLN A 31 -0.74 13.34 2.38
N VAL A 32 -1.67 13.17 1.44
CA VAL A 32 -1.38 13.01 0.00
C VAL A 32 -0.67 14.23 -0.57
N ALA A 33 -1.01 15.44 -0.12
CA ALA A 33 -0.41 16.68 -0.60
C ALA A 33 1.12 16.74 -0.37
N ARG A 34 1.67 15.93 0.54
CA ARG A 34 3.12 15.85 0.80
C ARG A 34 3.87 14.93 -0.17
N LEU A 35 3.18 13.99 -0.85
CA LEU A 35 3.82 12.95 -1.65
C LEU A 35 4.55 13.48 -2.90
N PRO A 36 4.02 14.45 -3.69
CA PRO A 36 4.72 14.93 -4.87
C PRO A 36 6.12 15.48 -4.56
N GLU A 37 6.25 16.24 -3.47
CA GLU A 37 7.54 16.78 -3.01
C GLU A 37 8.44 15.69 -2.44
N ALA A 38 7.90 14.81 -1.60
CA ALA A 38 8.65 13.70 -0.99
C ALA A 38 9.28 12.77 -2.04
N LEU A 39 8.60 12.57 -3.14
CA LEU A 39 9.05 11.73 -4.24
C LEU A 39 9.76 12.51 -5.37
N ALA A 40 9.89 13.86 -5.28
CA ALA A 40 10.38 14.71 -6.38
C ALA A 40 11.76 14.30 -6.89
N ARG A 41 12.67 13.87 -6.01
CA ARG A 41 14.04 13.45 -6.35
C ARG A 41 14.14 12.15 -7.17
N PHE A 42 13.06 11.37 -7.25
CA PHE A 42 13.06 10.09 -7.96
C PHE A 42 12.44 10.25 -9.35
N PRO A 43 13.10 9.75 -10.42
CA PRO A 43 12.60 9.85 -11.78
C PRO A 43 11.51 8.80 -12.03
N ILE A 44 10.34 8.94 -11.40
CA ILE A 44 9.22 8.02 -11.58
C ILE A 44 8.77 8.05 -13.05
N THR A 45 8.78 6.90 -13.69
CA THR A 45 8.40 6.71 -15.10
C THR A 45 7.01 6.11 -15.27
N ARG A 46 6.50 5.40 -14.23
CA ARG A 46 5.17 4.79 -14.23
C ARG A 46 4.51 4.93 -12.87
N VAL A 47 3.21 5.18 -12.88
CA VAL A 47 2.38 5.21 -11.67
C VAL A 47 1.27 4.17 -11.82
N VAL A 48 1.26 3.18 -10.93
CA VAL A 48 0.28 2.09 -10.90
C VAL A 48 -0.52 2.19 -9.61
N SER A 49 -1.81 1.86 -9.64
CA SER A 49 -2.66 1.86 -8.46
C SER A 49 -3.50 0.60 -8.37
N SER A 50 -3.77 0.19 -7.14
CA SER A 50 -4.93 -0.65 -6.79
C SER A 50 -6.22 -0.01 -7.34
N PRO A 51 -7.25 -0.81 -7.67
CA PRO A 51 -8.53 -0.29 -8.16
C PRO A 51 -9.33 0.45 -7.08
N GLN A 52 -8.97 0.32 -5.80
CA GLN A 52 -9.71 0.92 -4.70
C GLN A 52 -9.49 2.44 -4.65
N ARG A 53 -10.60 3.20 -4.51
CA ARG A 53 -10.64 4.66 -4.62
C ARG A 53 -9.60 5.36 -3.75
N ARG A 54 -9.42 4.91 -2.51
CA ARG A 54 -8.41 5.44 -1.60
C ARG A 54 -6.98 5.36 -2.14
N ALA A 55 -6.64 4.30 -2.89
CA ALA A 55 -5.33 4.15 -3.52
C ALA A 55 -5.20 5.04 -4.77
N ILE A 56 -6.23 5.08 -5.61
CA ILE A 56 -6.29 5.94 -6.81
C ILE A 56 -6.12 7.41 -6.40
N GLN A 57 -6.91 7.89 -5.44
CA GLN A 57 -6.84 9.26 -4.95
C GLN A 57 -5.49 9.61 -4.32
N THR A 58 -4.78 8.61 -3.80
CA THR A 58 -3.41 8.81 -3.30
C THR A 58 -2.39 8.90 -4.43
N ALA A 59 -2.59 8.18 -5.54
CA ALA A 59 -1.71 8.15 -6.69
C ALA A 59 -1.80 9.41 -7.57
N GLU A 60 -3.02 9.94 -7.73
CA GLU A 60 -3.33 11.03 -8.69
C GLU A 60 -2.41 12.26 -8.59
N PRO A 61 -2.13 12.84 -7.40
CA PRO A 61 -1.27 14.03 -7.31
C PRO A 61 0.18 13.74 -7.70
N VAL A 62 0.69 12.53 -7.46
CA VAL A 62 2.03 12.12 -7.87
C VAL A 62 2.10 11.95 -9.39
N ALA A 63 1.10 11.33 -9.99
CA ALA A 63 0.98 11.18 -11.44
C ALA A 63 0.88 12.55 -12.12
N ALA A 64 -0.02 13.41 -11.63
CA ALA A 64 -0.23 14.76 -12.16
C ALA A 64 1.05 15.61 -12.12
N ALA A 65 1.79 15.59 -11.02
CA ALA A 65 3.05 16.33 -10.86
C ALA A 65 4.15 15.90 -11.86
N ARG A 66 3.96 14.74 -12.53
CA ARG A 66 4.91 14.19 -13.52
C ARG A 66 4.36 14.12 -14.95
N GLY A 67 3.13 14.56 -15.16
CA GLY A 67 2.45 14.42 -16.45
C GLY A 67 2.19 12.97 -16.85
N LEU A 68 2.06 12.07 -15.86
CA LEU A 68 1.77 10.66 -16.05
C LEU A 68 0.29 10.36 -15.79
N THR A 69 -0.20 9.25 -16.31
CA THR A 69 -1.50 8.68 -15.99
C THR A 69 -1.37 7.61 -14.92
N VAL A 70 -2.43 7.41 -14.14
CA VAL A 70 -2.51 6.29 -13.18
C VAL A 70 -2.98 5.05 -13.92
N GLU A 71 -2.12 4.04 -13.98
CA GLU A 71 -2.47 2.70 -14.50
C GLU A 71 -3.17 1.91 -13.37
N ILE A 72 -4.33 1.33 -13.64
CA ILE A 72 -5.06 0.52 -12.64
C ILE A 72 -4.74 -0.96 -12.86
N ASP A 73 -4.34 -1.64 -11.78
CA ASP A 73 -4.17 -3.09 -11.80
C ASP A 73 -4.92 -3.72 -10.61
N ASP A 74 -5.96 -4.46 -10.92
CA ASP A 74 -6.85 -5.13 -9.96
C ASP A 74 -6.12 -6.08 -9.00
N ARG A 75 -4.96 -6.57 -9.42
CA ARG A 75 -4.16 -7.50 -8.62
C ARG A 75 -3.51 -6.84 -7.41
N PHE A 76 -3.41 -5.50 -7.37
CA PHE A 76 -2.96 -4.74 -6.20
C PHE A 76 -4.07 -4.43 -5.18
N ALA A 77 -5.28 -4.93 -5.39
CA ALA A 77 -6.37 -4.75 -4.44
C ALA A 77 -6.05 -5.36 -3.06
N GLU A 78 -6.56 -4.74 -1.99
CA GLU A 78 -6.44 -5.29 -0.63
C GLU A 78 -7.38 -6.49 -0.46
N TYR A 79 -7.17 -7.25 0.60
CA TYR A 79 -8.02 -8.38 0.98
C TYR A 79 -9.43 -7.96 1.37
N ASP A 80 -9.63 -6.68 1.72
CA ASP A 80 -10.92 -6.13 2.15
C ASP A 80 -11.84 -5.69 1.00
N ARG A 81 -11.39 -5.81 -0.25
CA ARG A 81 -12.05 -5.30 -1.45
C ARG A 81 -13.55 -5.65 -1.52
N ASP A 82 -13.90 -6.90 -1.19
CA ASP A 82 -15.24 -7.44 -1.34
C ASP A 82 -16.01 -7.46 0.00
N LEU A 83 -15.49 -6.81 1.05
CA LEU A 83 -16.17 -6.70 2.32
C LEU A 83 -17.34 -5.70 2.24
N PRO A 84 -18.40 -5.90 3.06
CA PRO A 84 -19.56 -5.02 3.06
C PRO A 84 -19.30 -3.62 3.65
N VAL A 85 -18.21 -3.48 4.42
CA VAL A 85 -17.84 -2.23 5.10
C VAL A 85 -16.34 -2.13 5.25
N TYR A 86 -15.80 -0.92 5.16
CA TYR A 86 -14.40 -0.62 5.50
C TYR A 86 -14.31 -0.09 6.92
N ILE A 87 -13.47 -0.72 7.72
CA ILE A 87 -13.16 -0.28 9.09
C ILE A 87 -11.67 0.11 9.12
N PRO A 88 -11.32 1.38 9.41
CA PRO A 88 -9.93 1.76 9.62
C PRO A 88 -9.26 0.89 10.68
N ILE A 89 -8.00 0.54 10.46
CA ILE A 89 -7.27 -0.40 11.33
C ILE A 89 -7.23 0.08 12.80
N GLU A 90 -7.26 1.37 13.03
CA GLU A 90 -7.27 2.00 14.34
C GLU A 90 -8.55 1.69 15.13
N GLN A 91 -9.64 1.36 14.44
CA GLN A 91 -10.96 1.07 15.03
C GLN A 91 -11.21 -0.45 15.16
N ILE A 92 -10.48 -1.29 14.42
CA ILE A 92 -10.64 -2.76 14.47
C ILE A 92 -10.42 -3.27 15.90
N ARG A 93 -9.51 -2.68 16.65
CA ARG A 93 -9.22 -3.07 18.04
C ARG A 93 -10.46 -3.05 18.94
N ASP A 94 -11.29 -2.04 18.79
CA ASP A 94 -12.46 -1.84 19.64
C ASP A 94 -13.69 -2.60 19.12
N GLU A 95 -13.79 -2.76 17.79
CA GLU A 95 -14.95 -3.38 17.15
C GLU A 95 -14.80 -4.90 17.01
N ASN A 96 -13.59 -5.40 16.79
CA ASN A 96 -13.30 -6.83 16.66
C ASN A 96 -11.97 -7.18 17.35
N PRO A 97 -11.94 -7.26 18.69
CA PRO A 97 -10.72 -7.54 19.45
C PRO A 97 -10.03 -8.87 19.08
N GLN A 98 -10.79 -9.87 18.63
CA GLN A 98 -10.23 -11.18 18.25
C GLN A 98 -9.43 -11.07 16.93
N GLU A 99 -10.00 -10.44 15.91
CA GLU A 99 -9.28 -10.18 14.65
C GLU A 99 -8.11 -9.24 14.87
N TRP A 100 -8.27 -8.21 15.72
CA TRP A 100 -7.14 -7.37 16.11
C TRP A 100 -5.99 -8.18 16.73
N ALA A 101 -6.30 -9.07 17.69
CA ALA A 101 -5.28 -9.90 18.35
C ALA A 101 -4.58 -10.82 17.33
N ARG A 102 -5.31 -11.37 16.37
CA ARG A 102 -4.78 -12.18 15.27
C ARG A 102 -3.84 -11.37 14.38
N MET A 103 -4.27 -10.18 13.95
CA MET A 103 -3.47 -9.29 13.12
C MET A 103 -2.23 -8.77 13.88
N ALA A 104 -2.36 -8.45 15.16
CA ALA A 104 -1.24 -8.05 16.03
C ALA A 104 -0.19 -9.17 16.21
N GLN A 105 -0.58 -10.44 16.03
CA GLN A 105 0.33 -11.58 15.98
C GLN A 105 0.94 -11.80 14.59
N GLY A 106 0.62 -10.94 13.63
CA GLY A 106 1.19 -10.94 12.28
C GLY A 106 0.46 -11.83 11.27
N HIS A 107 -0.77 -12.25 11.56
CA HIS A 107 -1.60 -13.01 10.64
C HIS A 107 -2.58 -12.10 9.88
N LEU A 108 -2.92 -12.49 8.66
CA LEU A 108 -4.05 -11.88 7.94
C LEU A 108 -5.38 -12.19 8.66
N PRO A 109 -6.45 -11.40 8.44
CA PRO A 109 -7.78 -11.71 8.97
C PRO A 109 -8.22 -13.14 8.66
N SER A 110 -9.01 -13.73 9.55
CA SER A 110 -9.42 -15.15 9.45
C SER A 110 -10.27 -15.48 8.21
N SER A 111 -10.92 -14.46 7.65
CA SER A 111 -11.74 -14.59 6.43
C SER A 111 -10.92 -14.58 5.13
N VAL A 112 -9.61 -14.31 5.19
CA VAL A 112 -8.74 -14.18 4.02
C VAL A 112 -8.09 -15.53 3.69
N ASP A 113 -8.23 -15.98 2.45
CA ASP A 113 -7.39 -17.04 1.90
C ASP A 113 -5.97 -16.49 1.69
N GLU A 114 -5.10 -16.75 2.67
CA GLU A 114 -3.73 -16.24 2.69
C GLU A 114 -2.93 -16.70 1.47
N ASP A 115 -3.07 -17.96 1.08
CA ASP A 115 -2.30 -18.54 -0.04
C ASP A 115 -2.72 -17.92 -1.38
N ALA A 116 -4.01 -17.76 -1.61
CA ALA A 116 -4.54 -17.10 -2.81
C ALA A 116 -4.15 -15.62 -2.86
N PHE A 117 -4.22 -14.92 -1.72
CA PHE A 117 -3.83 -13.51 -1.62
C PHE A 117 -2.33 -13.32 -1.91
N ARG A 118 -1.48 -14.13 -1.30
CA ARG A 118 -0.03 -14.13 -1.52
C ARG A 118 0.32 -14.44 -2.98
N ALA A 119 -0.28 -15.48 -3.55
CA ALA A 119 -0.04 -15.86 -4.94
C ALA A 119 -0.40 -14.73 -5.92
N ARG A 120 -1.52 -14.04 -5.71
CA ARG A 120 -1.96 -12.89 -6.52
C ARG A 120 -0.97 -11.73 -6.43
N VAL A 121 -0.57 -11.35 -5.20
CA VAL A 121 0.35 -10.23 -4.99
C VAL A 121 1.74 -10.54 -5.57
N ARG A 122 2.25 -11.76 -5.37
CA ARG A 122 3.51 -12.20 -5.98
C ARG A 122 3.47 -12.09 -7.50
N ALA A 123 2.43 -12.63 -8.11
CA ALA A 123 2.29 -12.62 -9.56
C ALA A 123 2.26 -11.20 -10.15
N VAL A 124 1.62 -10.23 -9.50
CA VAL A 124 1.60 -8.84 -9.99
C VAL A 124 2.94 -8.14 -9.82
N VAL A 125 3.65 -8.37 -8.72
CA VAL A 125 4.98 -7.79 -8.51
C VAL A 125 5.99 -8.38 -9.49
N ASP A 126 5.97 -9.69 -9.71
CA ASP A 126 6.79 -10.36 -10.73
C ASP A 126 6.49 -9.80 -12.13
N ASN A 127 5.21 -9.56 -12.45
CA ASN A 127 4.81 -8.96 -13.72
C ASN A 127 5.37 -7.53 -13.87
N VAL A 128 5.26 -6.68 -12.83
CA VAL A 128 5.85 -5.33 -12.85
C VAL A 128 7.36 -5.41 -13.03
N ALA A 129 8.04 -6.31 -12.30
CA ALA A 129 9.49 -6.45 -12.36
C ALA A 129 9.99 -6.96 -13.72
N THR A 130 9.20 -7.78 -14.42
CA THR A 130 9.56 -8.36 -15.73
C THR A 130 9.18 -7.48 -16.92
N THR A 131 8.17 -6.62 -16.77
CA THR A 131 7.72 -5.71 -17.85
C THR A 131 8.35 -4.34 -17.80
N ALA A 132 8.94 -3.95 -16.67
CA ALA A 132 9.66 -2.68 -16.54
C ALA A 132 11.07 -2.77 -17.10
N GLU A 133 11.53 -1.70 -17.75
CA GLU A 133 12.92 -1.56 -18.16
C GLU A 133 13.83 -1.40 -16.92
N HIS A 134 15.12 -1.71 -17.10
CA HIS A 134 16.07 -1.66 -15.97
C HIS A 134 16.19 -0.29 -15.33
N GLU A 135 16.05 0.77 -16.11
CA GLU A 135 16.14 2.16 -15.64
C GLU A 135 14.82 2.70 -15.10
N ASP A 136 13.72 1.94 -15.23
CA ASP A 136 12.41 2.38 -14.75
C ASP A 136 12.36 2.54 -13.24
N THR A 137 11.60 3.54 -12.84
CA THR A 137 11.16 3.77 -11.47
C THR A 137 9.64 3.72 -11.43
N VAL A 138 9.09 2.64 -10.93
CA VAL A 138 7.65 2.40 -10.85
C VAL A 138 7.15 2.74 -9.44
N ALA A 139 6.12 3.58 -9.33
CA ALA A 139 5.42 3.85 -8.08
C ALA A 139 4.07 3.12 -8.07
N VAL A 140 3.88 2.21 -7.13
CA VAL A 140 2.65 1.44 -6.93
C VAL A 140 1.95 1.94 -5.67
N PHE A 141 0.72 2.40 -5.82
CA PHE A 141 -0.13 2.84 -4.73
C PHE A 141 -1.09 1.72 -4.35
N SER A 142 -0.98 1.24 -3.12
CA SER A 142 -1.68 0.04 -2.67
C SER A 142 -1.95 0.08 -1.16
N HIS A 143 -1.84 -1.04 -0.46
CA HIS A 143 -2.39 -1.27 0.87
C HIS A 143 -1.38 -1.93 1.80
N GLY A 144 -1.68 -1.90 3.11
CA GLY A 144 -0.81 -2.45 4.13
C GLY A 144 -0.61 -3.96 4.01
N GLY A 145 -1.65 -4.72 3.69
CA GLY A 145 -1.58 -6.16 3.50
C GLY A 145 -0.75 -6.54 2.27
N VAL A 146 -1.00 -5.87 1.14
CA VAL A 146 -0.23 -6.08 -0.11
C VAL A 146 1.26 -5.81 0.11
N ILE A 147 1.63 -4.68 0.73
CA ILE A 147 3.03 -4.32 0.99
C ILE A 147 3.69 -5.34 1.92
N ASN A 148 2.99 -5.78 2.96
CA ASN A 148 3.48 -6.80 3.86
C ASN A 148 3.71 -8.16 3.16
N VAL A 149 2.81 -8.57 2.24
CA VAL A 149 3.02 -9.77 1.43
C VAL A 149 4.28 -9.65 0.58
N VAL A 150 4.49 -8.52 -0.10
CA VAL A 150 5.71 -8.30 -0.90
C VAL A 150 6.97 -8.44 -0.04
N LEU A 151 6.97 -7.80 1.13
CA LEU A 151 8.09 -7.89 2.06
C LEU A 151 8.29 -9.31 2.62
N HIS A 152 7.18 -10.01 2.90
CA HIS A 152 7.22 -11.41 3.34
C HIS A 152 7.87 -12.32 2.29
N GLU A 153 7.48 -12.20 1.02
CA GLU A 153 8.04 -13.02 -0.08
C GLU A 153 9.54 -12.73 -0.32
N ILE A 154 9.97 -11.47 -0.16
CA ILE A 154 11.39 -11.11 -0.38
C ILE A 154 12.27 -11.47 0.81
N LEU A 155 11.80 -11.25 2.04
CA LEU A 155 12.60 -11.37 3.26
C LEU A 155 12.43 -12.70 3.98
N GLY A 156 11.44 -13.52 3.62
CA GLY A 156 11.15 -14.79 4.30
C GLY A 156 10.73 -14.59 5.76
N THR A 157 9.95 -13.57 6.07
CA THR A 157 9.53 -13.30 7.45
C THR A 157 8.67 -14.44 8.01
N ARG A 158 8.67 -14.62 9.32
CA ARG A 158 7.91 -15.69 9.97
C ARG A 158 6.39 -15.53 9.83
N ARG A 159 5.91 -14.30 9.68
CA ARG A 159 4.50 -13.94 9.57
C ARG A 159 4.30 -12.95 8.43
N VAL A 160 3.14 -12.96 7.80
CA VAL A 160 2.83 -12.06 6.70
C VAL A 160 2.80 -10.61 7.17
N LEU A 161 2.03 -10.28 8.21
CA LEU A 161 1.95 -8.92 8.74
C LEU A 161 3.09 -8.67 9.74
N SER A 162 4.32 -8.51 9.23
CA SER A 162 5.52 -8.32 10.05
C SER A 162 5.95 -6.86 10.22
N PHE A 163 5.39 -5.95 9.42
CA PHE A 163 5.78 -4.55 9.42
C PHE A 163 4.58 -3.64 9.67
N PRO A 164 4.73 -2.62 10.54
CA PRO A 164 3.77 -1.52 10.57
C PRO A 164 3.93 -0.74 9.27
N ILE A 165 2.89 -0.71 8.45
CA ILE A 165 2.86 0.07 7.22
C ILE A 165 1.88 1.21 7.45
N ASP A 166 2.39 2.42 7.67
CA ASP A 166 1.60 3.62 7.94
C ASP A 166 0.96 4.19 6.67
N TYR A 167 -0.06 5.07 6.81
CA TYR A 167 -0.65 5.80 5.70
C TYR A 167 0.41 6.65 4.97
N VAL A 168 0.36 6.66 3.66
CA VAL A 168 1.32 7.28 2.73
C VAL A 168 2.79 6.96 3.00
N SER A 169 3.07 5.89 3.78
CA SER A 169 4.43 5.41 3.93
C SER A 169 4.98 4.90 2.61
N VAL A 170 6.28 5.05 2.46
CA VAL A 170 7.02 4.65 1.26
C VAL A 170 7.93 3.48 1.59
N THR A 171 7.72 2.35 0.93
CA THR A 171 8.61 1.20 0.92
C THR A 171 9.32 1.14 -0.43
N ARG A 172 10.66 1.09 -0.42
CA ARG A 172 11.48 1.12 -1.64
C ARG A 172 12.22 -0.17 -1.83
N LEU A 173 12.11 -0.73 -3.03
CA LEU A 173 12.78 -1.94 -3.47
C LEU A 173 13.66 -1.65 -4.70
N LEU A 174 14.74 -2.39 -4.83
CA LEU A 174 15.58 -2.43 -6.04
C LEU A 174 15.54 -3.83 -6.63
N PHE A 175 15.37 -3.91 -7.94
CA PHE A 175 15.48 -5.15 -8.70
C PHE A 175 16.71 -5.11 -9.58
N SER A 176 17.56 -6.14 -9.43
CA SER A 176 18.71 -6.35 -10.30
C SER A 176 18.25 -6.80 -11.70
N ARG A 177 19.18 -6.81 -12.67
CA ARG A 177 18.92 -7.36 -14.01
C ARG A 177 18.61 -8.86 -14.02
N SER A 178 19.03 -9.57 -12.97
CA SER A 178 18.70 -10.99 -12.77
C SER A 178 17.38 -11.23 -12.03
N GLY A 179 16.60 -10.15 -11.76
CA GLY A 179 15.33 -10.26 -11.04
C GLY A 179 15.45 -10.34 -9.51
N GLN A 180 16.67 -10.28 -8.96
CA GLN A 180 16.82 -10.32 -7.49
C GLN A 180 16.35 -9.01 -6.87
N ALA A 181 15.44 -9.10 -5.91
CA ALA A 181 14.94 -7.96 -5.15
C ALA A 181 15.79 -7.67 -3.91
N SER A 182 15.97 -6.38 -3.61
CA SER A 182 16.60 -5.87 -2.39
C SER A 182 15.72 -4.81 -1.74
N VAL A 183 15.49 -4.91 -0.44
CA VAL A 183 14.74 -3.93 0.34
C VAL A 183 15.66 -2.78 0.75
N VAL A 184 15.34 -1.55 0.38
CA VAL A 184 16.12 -0.35 0.70
C VAL A 184 15.54 0.41 1.88
N THR A 185 14.21 0.57 1.89
CA THR A 185 13.48 1.27 2.96
C THR A 185 12.16 0.56 3.17
N VAL A 186 11.73 0.44 4.41
CA VAL A 186 10.41 -0.03 4.80
C VAL A 186 9.74 1.06 5.61
N ASN A 187 8.49 1.37 5.28
CA ASN A 187 7.65 2.28 6.04
C ASN A 187 8.28 3.68 6.28
N GLY A 188 8.93 4.26 5.25
CA GLY A 188 9.44 5.63 5.32
C GLY A 188 8.30 6.64 5.43
N THR A 189 8.30 7.46 6.49
CA THR A 189 7.19 8.36 6.85
C THR A 189 7.65 9.78 7.18
N GLU A 190 8.91 10.13 6.94
CA GLU A 190 9.51 11.41 7.34
C GLU A 190 8.72 12.61 6.80
N HIS A 191 8.19 12.49 5.58
CA HIS A 191 7.42 13.53 4.90
C HIS A 191 6.01 13.76 5.47
N VAL A 192 5.52 12.84 6.29
CA VAL A 192 4.12 12.82 6.77
C VAL A 192 4.02 12.56 8.26
N TRP A 193 5.16 12.54 8.96
CA TRP A 193 5.25 12.15 10.38
C TRP A 193 4.26 12.88 11.28
N ASP A 194 4.12 14.20 11.10
CA ASP A 194 3.23 15.08 11.85
C ASP A 194 1.72 14.85 11.56
N LEU A 195 1.39 14.19 10.45
CA LEU A 195 0.02 13.91 10.01
C LEU A 195 -0.41 12.45 10.26
N LEU A 196 0.44 11.63 10.86
CA LEU A 196 0.08 10.25 11.17
C LEU A 196 -0.82 10.18 12.41
N PRO A 197 -1.96 9.45 12.37
CA PRO A 197 -2.89 9.35 13.52
C PRO A 197 -2.21 8.93 14.82
N ARG A 198 -1.21 8.05 14.76
CA ARG A 198 -0.45 7.58 15.93
C ARG A 198 0.40 8.67 16.59
N ASN A 199 0.74 9.74 15.87
CA ASN A 199 1.60 10.83 16.35
C ASN A 199 0.83 12.08 16.76
N GLN A 200 -0.49 12.11 16.54
CA GLN A 200 -1.39 13.22 16.90
C GLN A 200 -2.03 13.07 18.30
N ARG A 201 -1.49 12.20 19.15
CA ARG A 201 -1.99 11.93 20.51
C ARG A 201 -1.39 12.90 21.53
#